data_f1ba4eb03e0fcbefdaed7af05b69b8e0
#
_entry.id   f1ba4eb03e0fcbefdaed7af05b69b8e0
#
_cell.length_a   1.000
_cell.length_b   1.000
_cell.length_c   1.000
_cell.angle_alpha   90.00
_cell.angle_beta   90.00
_cell.angle_gamma   90.00
#
_symmetry.space_group_name_H-M   'P 1'
#
loop_
_entity.id
_entity.type
_entity.pdbx_description
1 polymer ?
#
loop_
_entity_poly.entity_id
_entity_poly.type
_entity_poly.pdbx_seq_one_letter_code
_entity_poly.pdbx_strand_id
1 'polypeptide(L)'
;MSAVPFALDLFAQGPITLIDDDQGGCRYFPGVVDAARAEAWFAAVRDQTRWSQQRRPMYDRVVDVPRLTCGYALTGNDADAMPPVLADIARTVAAHCDAPFTHVGLNYYRDGNDSVAPHNDKLTTLIEGHPIALVSLGAPRRMDIREKLPPRRVVRIDLEPGSLLLMSHAMQHHFDHGIPKTKHAVGPRISLAFRVRPPKDTGW
;
A
#
# COMPACT_ATOMS: atom_id res chain seq x y z
N MET A 1 19.82 -36.69 16.92
CA MET A 1 18.68 -35.78 16.70
C MET A 1 19.09 -34.40 17.23
N SER A 2 19.55 -33.52 16.34
CA SER A 2 20.02 -32.19 16.72
C SER A 2 18.83 -31.23 16.64
N ALA A 3 18.42 -30.70 17.77
CA ALA A 3 17.41 -29.64 17.81
C ALA A 3 18.04 -28.36 17.28
N VAL A 4 17.49 -27.83 16.19
CA VAL A 4 17.81 -26.49 15.70
C VAL A 4 17.21 -25.51 16.70
N PRO A 5 17.97 -24.61 17.32
CA PRO A 5 17.41 -23.61 18.21
C PRO A 5 16.56 -22.65 17.37
N PHE A 6 15.29 -22.53 17.70
CA PHE A 6 14.43 -21.41 17.28
C PHE A 6 15.06 -20.14 17.86
N ALA A 7 15.74 -19.36 17.03
CA ALA A 7 16.08 -18.00 17.38
C ALA A 7 14.76 -17.22 17.43
N LEU A 8 14.23 -16.99 18.62
CA LEU A 8 13.20 -15.99 18.87
C LEU A 8 13.79 -14.67 18.38
N ASP A 9 13.15 -14.06 17.37
CA ASP A 9 13.49 -12.71 16.93
C ASP A 9 13.11 -11.74 18.08
N LEU A 10 14.09 -11.47 18.94
CA LEU A 10 13.97 -10.61 20.12
C LEU A 10 13.63 -9.15 19.77
N PHE A 11 13.48 -8.83 18.47
CA PHE A 11 13.22 -7.50 17.94
C PHE A 11 11.94 -7.42 17.07
N ALA A 12 11.12 -8.46 17.03
CA ALA A 12 9.83 -8.39 16.37
C ALA A 12 8.97 -7.31 17.07
N GLN A 13 9.01 -6.10 16.54
CA GLN A 13 8.14 -5.02 17.01
C GLN A 13 6.69 -5.42 16.70
N GLY A 14 5.86 -5.46 17.74
CA GLY A 14 4.43 -5.66 17.57
C GLY A 14 3.78 -4.54 16.73
N PRO A 15 2.49 -4.69 16.37
CA PRO A 15 1.79 -3.67 15.61
C PRO A 15 1.73 -2.34 16.39
N ILE A 16 1.95 -1.24 15.68
CA ILE A 16 1.88 0.13 16.21
C ILE A 16 0.53 0.72 15.82
N THR A 17 -0.27 1.09 16.82
CA THR A 17 -1.53 1.81 16.59
C THR A 17 -1.23 3.28 16.35
N LEU A 18 -1.56 3.79 15.17
CA LEU A 18 -1.35 5.18 14.76
C LEU A 18 -2.60 6.04 14.99
N ILE A 19 -3.77 5.47 14.75
CA ILE A 19 -5.09 6.08 14.95
C ILE A 19 -6.02 4.98 15.44
N ASP A 20 -6.79 5.29 16.49
CA ASP A 20 -7.82 4.40 17.04
C ASP A 20 -8.86 5.27 17.78
N ASP A 21 -9.80 5.80 17.03
CA ASP A 21 -10.85 6.68 17.51
C ASP A 21 -12.13 6.52 16.67
N ASP A 22 -13.16 7.30 16.96
CA ASP A 22 -14.46 7.30 16.29
C ASP A 22 -14.39 7.69 14.81
N GLN A 23 -13.28 8.30 14.34
CA GLN A 23 -13.04 8.65 12.95
C GLN A 23 -12.38 7.49 12.17
N GLY A 24 -11.95 6.42 12.84
CA GLY A 24 -11.42 5.21 12.24
C GLY A 24 -10.16 4.68 12.90
N GLY A 25 -9.53 3.71 12.23
CA GLY A 25 -8.33 3.04 12.74
C GLY A 25 -7.22 2.96 11.71
N CYS A 26 -5.99 3.12 12.18
CA CYS A 26 -4.79 2.90 11.39
C CYS A 26 -3.74 2.16 12.22
N ARG A 27 -3.30 1.00 11.73
CA ARG A 27 -2.27 0.18 12.38
C ARG A 27 -1.12 -0.06 11.43
N TYR A 28 0.08 0.02 11.95
CA TYR A 28 1.32 -0.25 11.23
C TYR A 28 1.99 -1.50 11.78
N PHE A 29 2.38 -2.39 10.90
CA PHE A 29 3.04 -3.66 11.20
C PHE A 29 4.43 -3.62 10.56
N PRO A 30 5.49 -3.30 11.33
CA PRO A 30 6.84 -3.37 10.82
C PRO A 30 7.25 -4.84 10.63
N GLY A 31 8.03 -5.11 9.55
CA GLY A 31 8.66 -6.41 9.38
C GLY A 31 7.69 -7.59 9.24
N VAL A 32 6.58 -7.42 8.53
CA VAL A 32 5.62 -8.51 8.19
C VAL A 32 6.31 -9.64 7.45
N VAL A 33 7.35 -9.31 6.70
CA VAL A 33 8.30 -10.24 6.11
C VAL A 33 9.72 -9.75 6.37
N ASP A 34 10.68 -10.68 6.41
CA ASP A 34 12.08 -10.35 6.57
C ASP A 34 12.66 -9.57 5.38
N ALA A 35 13.83 -8.99 5.56
CA ALA A 35 14.47 -8.15 4.56
C ALA A 35 14.78 -8.89 3.25
N ALA A 36 15.17 -10.15 3.32
CA ALA A 36 15.51 -10.95 2.13
C ALA A 36 14.26 -11.22 1.28
N ARG A 37 13.14 -11.56 1.91
CA ARG A 37 11.86 -11.77 1.23
C ARG A 37 11.30 -10.45 0.67
N ALA A 38 11.41 -9.37 1.42
CA ALA A 38 10.99 -8.04 0.95
C ALA A 38 11.76 -7.60 -0.30
N GLU A 39 13.09 -7.84 -0.34
CA GLU A 39 13.93 -7.56 -1.49
C GLU A 39 13.58 -8.44 -2.69
N ALA A 40 13.37 -9.74 -2.48
CA ALA A 40 12.96 -10.68 -3.53
C ALA A 40 11.59 -10.27 -4.12
N TRP A 41 10.64 -9.87 -3.29
CA TRP A 41 9.35 -9.36 -3.73
C TRP A 41 9.49 -8.05 -4.51
N PHE A 42 10.32 -7.13 -4.02
CA PHE A 42 10.58 -5.87 -4.72
C PHE A 42 11.10 -6.12 -6.14
N ALA A 43 12.13 -6.95 -6.29
CA ALA A 43 12.71 -7.28 -7.58
C ALA A 43 11.68 -7.94 -8.52
N ALA A 44 10.96 -8.95 -8.03
CA ALA A 44 9.96 -9.67 -8.84
C ALA A 44 8.81 -8.75 -9.28
N VAL A 45 8.26 -7.93 -8.37
CA VAL A 45 7.18 -6.99 -8.71
C VAL A 45 7.66 -5.92 -9.69
N ARG A 46 8.86 -5.36 -9.48
CA ARG A 46 9.46 -4.37 -10.38
C ARG A 46 9.58 -4.89 -11.81
N ASP A 47 10.11 -6.11 -11.96
CA ASP A 47 10.52 -6.66 -13.26
C ASP A 47 9.36 -7.34 -14.00
N GLN A 48 8.36 -7.87 -13.29
CA GLN A 48 7.25 -8.60 -13.89
C GLN A 48 6.00 -7.73 -14.11
N THR A 49 5.95 -6.51 -13.56
CA THR A 49 4.80 -5.63 -13.70
C THR A 49 4.89 -4.77 -14.96
N ARG A 50 3.80 -4.67 -15.69
CA ARG A 50 3.66 -3.76 -16.84
C ARG A 50 3.34 -2.36 -16.35
N TRP A 51 4.35 -1.61 -15.96
CA TRP A 51 4.21 -0.25 -15.46
C TRP A 51 3.70 0.71 -16.52
N SER A 52 2.79 1.61 -16.14
CA SER A 52 2.30 2.67 -17.02
C SER A 52 2.53 4.05 -16.39
N GLN A 53 2.93 5.01 -17.25
CA GLN A 53 3.00 6.42 -16.91
C GLN A 53 1.65 7.06 -17.18
N GLN A 54 0.91 7.39 -16.12
CA GLN A 54 -0.36 8.09 -16.27
C GLN A 54 -0.13 9.58 -16.53
N ARG A 55 -1.02 10.17 -17.32
CA ARG A 55 -1.06 11.62 -17.59
C ARG A 55 -2.44 12.16 -17.21
N ARG A 56 -2.48 13.36 -16.70
CA ARG A 56 -3.74 14.03 -16.35
C ARG A 56 -3.70 15.50 -16.69
N PRO A 57 -4.85 16.10 -17.06
CA PRO A 57 -4.98 17.54 -17.16
C PRO A 57 -4.73 18.20 -15.78
N MET A 58 -3.96 19.27 -15.77
CA MET A 58 -3.75 20.11 -14.60
C MET A 58 -3.69 21.56 -15.09
N TYR A 59 -4.75 22.33 -14.78
CA TYR A 59 -4.97 23.67 -15.33
C TYR A 59 -5.03 23.62 -16.88
N ASP A 60 -4.12 24.31 -17.55
CA ASP A 60 -4.02 24.48 -19.00
C ASP A 60 -3.09 23.47 -19.70
N ARG A 61 -2.53 22.54 -18.97
CA ARG A 61 -1.55 21.55 -19.50
C ARG A 61 -1.81 20.12 -19.02
N VAL A 62 -1.32 19.17 -19.80
CA VAL A 62 -1.27 17.75 -19.42
C VAL A 62 0.09 17.47 -18.76
N VAL A 63 0.05 16.92 -17.54
CA VAL A 63 1.25 16.59 -16.78
C VAL A 63 1.35 15.10 -16.50
N ASP A 64 2.54 14.58 -16.40
CA ASP A 64 2.80 13.23 -15.98
C ASP A 64 2.51 13.10 -14.48
N VAL A 65 1.77 12.05 -14.10
CA VAL A 65 1.60 11.69 -12.70
C VAL A 65 2.96 11.26 -12.14
N PRO A 66 3.47 11.86 -11.06
CA PRO A 66 4.84 11.62 -10.59
C PRO A 66 4.95 10.27 -9.87
N ARG A 67 4.75 9.20 -10.57
CA ARG A 67 4.98 7.78 -10.28
C ARG A 67 4.48 6.92 -11.42
N LEU A 68 4.96 5.67 -11.52
CA LEU A 68 4.37 4.67 -12.39
C LEU A 68 3.27 3.91 -11.64
N THR A 69 2.29 3.39 -12.38
CA THR A 69 1.16 2.68 -11.78
C THR A 69 0.82 1.41 -12.54
N CYS A 70 0.23 0.46 -11.83
CA CYS A 70 -0.42 -0.71 -12.39
C CYS A 70 -1.54 -1.17 -11.45
N GLY A 71 -2.40 -2.08 -11.88
CA GLY A 71 -3.43 -2.69 -11.03
C GLY A 71 -3.87 -4.02 -11.56
N TYR A 72 -4.21 -4.92 -10.63
CA TYR A 72 -4.67 -6.27 -10.95
C TYR A 72 -5.91 -6.62 -10.14
N ALA A 73 -6.79 -7.42 -10.74
CA ALA A 73 -7.77 -8.18 -10.00
C ALA A 73 -7.06 -9.38 -9.33
N LEU A 74 -7.47 -9.73 -8.13
CA LEU A 74 -6.95 -10.89 -7.38
C LEU A 74 -7.85 -12.13 -7.56
N THR A 75 -9.02 -11.94 -8.11
CA THR A 75 -10.05 -12.98 -8.30
C THR A 75 -10.68 -12.84 -9.68
N GLY A 76 -11.29 -13.92 -10.17
CA GLY A 76 -11.93 -13.94 -11.49
C GLY A 76 -10.93 -14.16 -12.65
N ASN A 77 -11.43 -14.09 -13.87
CA ASN A 77 -10.65 -14.39 -15.09
C ASN A 77 -9.48 -13.40 -15.33
N ASP A 78 -9.57 -12.19 -14.78
CA ASP A 78 -8.51 -11.18 -14.90
C ASP A 78 -7.30 -11.47 -13.98
N ALA A 79 -7.42 -12.43 -13.04
CA ALA A 79 -6.33 -12.80 -12.13
C ALA A 79 -5.18 -13.52 -12.84
N ASP A 80 -5.43 -14.19 -13.95
CA ASP A 80 -4.42 -14.94 -14.72
C ASP A 80 -3.33 -14.04 -15.33
N ALA A 81 -3.60 -12.74 -15.49
CA ALA A 81 -2.62 -11.76 -15.97
C ALA A 81 -1.69 -11.21 -14.88
N MET A 82 -1.90 -11.61 -13.64
CA MET A 82 -1.17 -11.11 -12.48
C MET A 82 0.18 -11.83 -12.31
N PRO A 83 1.28 -11.10 -12.03
CA PRO A 83 2.54 -11.73 -11.63
C PRO A 83 2.37 -12.70 -10.46
N PRO A 84 2.92 -13.93 -10.51
CA PRO A 84 2.73 -14.94 -9.46
C PRO A 84 3.12 -14.46 -8.06
N VAL A 85 4.12 -13.59 -7.95
CA VAL A 85 4.56 -13.02 -6.68
C VAL A 85 3.44 -12.26 -5.96
N LEU A 86 2.49 -11.67 -6.69
CA LEU A 86 1.37 -10.94 -6.08
C LEU A 86 0.41 -11.87 -5.33
N ALA A 87 0.28 -13.13 -5.75
CA ALA A 87 -0.50 -14.12 -5.02
C ALA A 87 0.16 -14.48 -3.68
N ASP A 88 1.50 -14.56 -3.63
CA ASP A 88 2.24 -14.78 -2.38
C ASP A 88 2.10 -13.60 -1.42
N ILE A 89 2.24 -12.37 -1.93
CA ILE A 89 2.04 -11.15 -1.15
C ILE A 89 0.59 -11.08 -0.61
N ALA A 90 -0.41 -11.36 -1.46
CA ALA A 90 -1.81 -11.35 -1.06
C ALA A 90 -2.12 -12.33 0.08
N ARG A 91 -1.57 -13.56 0.03
CA ARG A 91 -1.71 -14.54 1.13
C ARG A 91 -1.09 -14.03 2.43
N THR A 92 0.08 -13.40 2.36
CA THR A 92 0.73 -12.82 3.54
C THR A 92 -0.10 -11.68 4.12
N VAL A 93 -0.67 -10.80 3.29
CA VAL A 93 -1.57 -9.74 3.74
C VAL A 93 -2.82 -10.31 4.40
N ALA A 94 -3.45 -11.32 3.78
CA ALA A 94 -4.65 -11.97 4.33
C ALA A 94 -4.42 -12.62 5.71
N ALA A 95 -3.19 -13.06 6.02
CA ALA A 95 -2.84 -13.60 7.33
C ALA A 95 -2.81 -12.54 8.46
N HIS A 96 -2.77 -11.23 8.10
CA HIS A 96 -2.71 -10.12 9.05
C HIS A 96 -4.02 -9.35 9.18
N CYS A 97 -4.96 -9.56 8.28
CA CYS A 97 -6.27 -8.93 8.30
C CYS A 97 -7.31 -9.83 7.63
N ASP A 98 -8.43 -10.02 8.31
CA ASP A 98 -9.56 -10.78 7.78
C ASP A 98 -10.35 -9.91 6.79
N ALA A 99 -9.91 -9.91 5.53
CA ALA A 99 -10.60 -9.19 4.47
C ALA A 99 -10.46 -9.91 3.12
N PRO A 100 -11.56 -10.06 2.35
CA PRO A 100 -11.58 -10.75 1.07
C PRO A 100 -11.08 -9.81 -0.04
N PHE A 101 -9.82 -9.43 -0.03
CA PHE A 101 -9.26 -8.53 -1.02
C PHE A 101 -9.48 -9.05 -2.45
N THR A 102 -10.04 -8.19 -3.30
CA THR A 102 -10.36 -8.51 -4.70
C THR A 102 -9.45 -7.79 -5.69
N HIS A 103 -8.76 -6.73 -5.27
CA HIS A 103 -7.92 -5.92 -6.15
C HIS A 103 -6.65 -5.47 -5.43
N VAL A 104 -5.58 -5.31 -6.20
CA VAL A 104 -4.34 -4.66 -5.77
C VAL A 104 -3.95 -3.57 -6.75
N GLY A 105 -3.72 -2.36 -6.23
CA GLY A 105 -3.16 -1.23 -6.98
C GLY A 105 -1.70 -1.03 -6.61
N LEU A 106 -0.85 -0.87 -7.61
CA LEU A 106 0.59 -0.72 -7.48
C LEU A 106 1.02 0.70 -7.82
N ASN A 107 1.89 1.27 -7.01
CA ASN A 107 2.58 2.53 -7.31
C ASN A 107 4.09 2.32 -7.20
N TYR A 108 4.82 2.71 -8.23
CA TYR A 108 6.27 2.67 -8.26
C TYR A 108 6.81 4.08 -8.22
N TYR A 109 7.49 4.42 -7.14
CA TYR A 109 8.20 5.67 -6.92
C TYR A 109 9.67 5.41 -7.26
N ARG A 110 10.16 6.05 -8.32
CA ARG A 110 11.53 5.81 -8.86
C ARG A 110 12.61 6.45 -7.99
N ASP A 111 12.26 7.61 -7.41
CA ASP A 111 13.16 8.40 -6.55
C ASP A 111 12.37 9.37 -5.65
N GLY A 112 13.06 10.36 -5.08
CA GLY A 112 12.46 11.38 -4.21
C GLY A 112 11.53 12.38 -4.91
N ASN A 113 11.58 12.50 -6.24
CA ASN A 113 10.72 13.39 -7.01
C ASN A 113 9.33 12.79 -7.22
N ASP A 114 9.23 11.45 -7.23
CA ASP A 114 7.96 10.77 -7.32
C ASP A 114 7.19 10.88 -6.00
N SER A 115 5.87 11.07 -6.12
CA SER A 115 5.01 11.40 -5.00
C SER A 115 3.55 11.05 -5.28
N VAL A 116 2.74 11.06 -4.24
CA VAL A 116 1.29 11.14 -4.33
C VAL A 116 0.79 12.24 -3.40
N ALA A 117 0.01 13.17 -3.95
CA ALA A 117 -0.61 14.24 -3.17
C ALA A 117 -1.57 13.67 -2.11
N PRO A 118 -1.84 14.39 -1.03
CA PRO A 118 -2.86 13.99 -0.06
C PRO A 118 -4.20 13.70 -0.74
N HIS A 119 -4.75 12.54 -0.47
CA HIS A 119 -6.01 12.06 -1.02
C HIS A 119 -6.58 10.97 -0.10
N ASN A 120 -7.84 10.68 -0.24
CA ASN A 120 -8.47 9.46 0.26
C ASN A 120 -8.83 8.54 -0.91
N ASP A 121 -9.01 7.27 -0.62
CA ASP A 121 -9.54 6.34 -1.60
C ASP A 121 -11.00 6.68 -1.93
N LYS A 122 -11.40 6.51 -3.20
CA LYS A 122 -12.78 6.75 -3.60
C LYS A 122 -13.71 5.73 -2.97
N LEU A 123 -14.51 6.16 -2.01
CA LEU A 123 -15.46 5.31 -1.28
C LEU A 123 -16.41 4.56 -2.21
N THR A 124 -16.86 5.20 -3.29
CA THR A 124 -17.74 4.58 -4.31
C THR A 124 -17.12 3.38 -5.05
N THR A 125 -15.82 3.17 -4.91
CA THR A 125 -15.10 2.04 -5.52
C THR A 125 -14.68 0.99 -4.50
N LEU A 126 -15.12 1.12 -3.25
CA LEU A 126 -14.80 0.22 -2.14
C LEU A 126 -16.09 -0.41 -1.59
N ILE A 127 -15.97 -1.62 -1.10
CA ILE A 127 -17.03 -2.22 -0.28
C ILE A 127 -16.84 -1.74 1.15
N GLU A 128 -17.91 -1.21 1.73
CA GLU A 128 -17.95 -0.68 3.08
C GLU A 128 -17.55 -1.74 4.12
N GLY A 129 -16.94 -1.30 5.21
CA GLY A 129 -16.53 -2.16 6.32
C GLY A 129 -15.19 -2.87 6.12
N HIS A 130 -14.67 -2.95 4.90
CA HIS A 130 -13.38 -3.59 4.65
C HIS A 130 -12.19 -2.62 4.70
N PRO A 131 -11.06 -3.03 5.29
CA PRO A 131 -9.86 -2.19 5.36
C PRO A 131 -9.15 -2.07 4.00
N ILE A 132 -8.28 -1.07 3.90
CA ILE A 132 -7.25 -0.97 2.88
C ILE A 132 -5.93 -1.42 3.51
N ALA A 133 -5.26 -2.39 2.88
CA ALA A 133 -3.96 -2.89 3.33
C ALA A 133 -2.86 -2.45 2.35
N LEU A 134 -1.81 -1.79 2.84
CA LEU A 134 -0.74 -1.26 2.02
C LEU A 134 0.59 -1.89 2.43
N VAL A 135 1.18 -2.70 1.52
CA VAL A 135 2.52 -3.26 1.65
C VAL A 135 3.54 -2.30 1.05
N SER A 136 4.69 -2.14 1.72
CA SER A 136 5.79 -1.30 1.27
C SER A 136 7.01 -2.15 0.94
N LEU A 137 7.62 -1.92 -0.23
CA LEU A 137 8.82 -2.63 -0.70
C LEU A 137 9.85 -1.63 -1.22
N GLY A 138 11.14 -1.96 -1.11
CA GLY A 138 12.24 -1.10 -1.54
C GLY A 138 12.57 -0.01 -0.52
N ALA A 139 13.01 1.17 -0.96
CA ALA A 139 13.45 2.23 -0.05
C ALA A 139 12.32 2.74 0.86
N PRO A 140 12.60 3.06 2.13
CA PRO A 140 11.61 3.65 3.03
C PRO A 140 11.16 5.03 2.53
N ARG A 141 9.88 5.33 2.69
CA ARG A 141 9.31 6.65 2.37
C ARG A 141 8.31 7.06 3.43
N ARG A 142 8.38 8.31 3.83
CA ARG A 142 7.40 8.90 4.73
C ARG A 142 6.03 8.97 4.08
N MET A 143 5.00 8.60 4.84
CA MET A 143 3.60 8.89 4.57
C MET A 143 3.09 9.90 5.57
N ASP A 144 2.42 10.92 5.08
CA ASP A 144 1.65 11.86 5.89
C ASP A 144 0.17 11.44 5.85
N ILE A 145 -0.42 11.21 7.03
CA ILE A 145 -1.85 10.96 7.23
C ILE A 145 -2.41 12.20 7.93
N ARG A 146 -3.39 12.86 7.32
CA ARG A 146 -3.85 14.18 7.73
C ARG A 146 -5.37 14.22 7.85
N GLU A 147 -5.87 14.72 8.98
CA GLU A 147 -7.29 15.05 9.11
C GLU A 147 -7.73 16.09 8.08
N LYS A 148 -8.93 15.90 7.53
CA LYS A 148 -9.52 16.82 6.55
C LYS A 148 -10.01 18.11 7.20
N LEU A 149 -10.58 18.02 8.40
CA LEU A 149 -11.16 19.14 9.13
C LEU A 149 -10.21 19.71 10.18
N PRO A 150 -10.25 21.03 10.45
CA PRO A 150 -9.50 21.66 11.55
C PRO A 150 -10.07 21.28 12.95
N PRO A 151 -9.19 21.27 13.99
CA PRO A 151 -7.73 21.36 13.92
C PRO A 151 -7.12 20.10 13.31
N ARG A 152 -6.30 20.25 12.27
CA ARG A 152 -5.79 19.12 11.50
C ARG A 152 -4.67 18.38 12.23
N ARG A 153 -4.96 17.23 12.79
CA ARG A 153 -3.94 16.29 13.25
C ARG A 153 -3.18 15.73 12.04
N VAL A 154 -1.86 15.61 12.15
CA VAL A 154 -1.02 14.97 11.14
C VAL A 154 -0.19 13.89 11.80
N VAL A 155 -0.41 12.66 11.37
CA VAL A 155 0.41 11.50 11.74
C VAL A 155 1.41 11.25 10.62
N ARG A 156 2.69 11.04 10.98
CA ARG A 156 3.77 10.75 10.03
C ARG A 156 4.36 9.40 10.37
N ILE A 157 4.51 8.56 9.35
CA ILE A 157 5.10 7.24 9.49
C ILE A 157 6.07 6.98 8.33
N ASP A 158 7.25 6.47 8.64
CA ASP A 158 8.16 5.94 7.64
C ASP A 158 7.76 4.50 7.33
N LEU A 159 7.42 4.26 6.08
CA LEU A 159 6.98 2.96 5.60
C LEU A 159 8.20 2.16 5.17
N GLU A 160 8.68 1.31 6.09
CA GLU A 160 9.85 0.46 5.90
C GLU A 160 9.58 -0.70 4.91
N PRO A 161 10.61 -1.24 4.25
CA PRO A 161 10.47 -2.41 3.39
C PRO A 161 9.96 -3.62 4.19
N GLY A 162 9.04 -4.38 3.59
CA GLY A 162 8.42 -5.53 4.23
C GLY A 162 7.38 -5.19 5.31
N SER A 163 6.98 -3.92 5.41
CA SER A 163 5.94 -3.48 6.34
C SER A 163 4.54 -3.49 5.72
N LEU A 164 3.54 -3.51 6.59
CA LEU A 164 2.12 -3.42 6.26
C LEU A 164 1.48 -2.27 7.03
N LEU A 165 0.78 -1.39 6.32
CA LEU A 165 -0.11 -0.38 6.91
C LEU A 165 -1.55 -0.79 6.65
N LEU A 166 -2.35 -0.89 7.71
CA LEU A 166 -3.77 -1.24 7.65
C LEU A 166 -4.60 -0.02 8.03
N MET A 167 -5.42 0.46 7.10
CA MET A 167 -6.30 1.61 7.26
C MET A 167 -7.76 1.15 7.21
N SER A 168 -8.58 1.55 8.18
CA SER A 168 -10.02 1.25 8.16
C SER A 168 -10.74 1.97 7.01
N HIS A 169 -11.88 1.43 6.60
CA HIS A 169 -12.77 2.10 5.63
C HIS A 169 -13.22 3.47 6.16
N ALA A 170 -13.62 3.57 7.43
CA ALA A 170 -14.06 4.81 8.06
C ALA A 170 -13.04 5.95 7.93
N MET A 171 -11.75 5.62 8.02
CA MET A 171 -10.66 6.59 7.86
C MET A 171 -10.71 7.37 6.55
N GLN A 172 -11.26 6.78 5.47
CA GLN A 172 -11.35 7.45 4.16
C GLN A 172 -12.33 8.64 4.16
N HIS A 173 -13.24 8.70 5.11
CA HIS A 173 -14.13 9.86 5.29
C HIS A 173 -13.40 11.05 5.96
N HIS A 174 -12.51 10.77 6.89
CA HIS A 174 -11.95 11.76 7.82
C HIS A 174 -10.52 12.16 7.54
N PHE A 175 -9.74 11.30 6.87
CA PHE A 175 -8.32 11.52 6.62
C PHE A 175 -7.96 11.45 5.14
N ASP A 176 -6.98 12.27 4.77
CA ASP A 176 -6.20 12.12 3.56
C ASP A 176 -4.85 11.51 3.89
N HIS A 177 -4.28 10.75 2.95
CA HIS A 177 -2.93 10.23 3.07
C HIS A 177 -2.13 10.49 1.79
N GLY A 178 -0.81 10.61 1.92
CA GLY A 178 0.05 10.93 0.78
C GLY A 178 1.52 10.63 1.04
N ILE A 179 2.28 10.50 -0.04
CA ILE A 179 3.74 10.36 -0.03
C ILE A 179 4.33 11.67 -0.56
N PRO A 180 4.89 12.53 0.29
CA PRO A 180 5.46 13.80 -0.15
C PRO A 180 6.74 13.58 -0.96
N LYS A 181 7.07 14.55 -1.82
CA LYS A 181 8.42 14.64 -2.41
C LYS A 181 9.47 14.80 -1.32
N THR A 182 10.67 14.32 -1.60
CA THR A 182 11.83 14.54 -0.73
C THR A 182 13.04 14.98 -1.53
N LYS A 183 13.84 15.86 -0.95
CA LYS A 183 15.14 16.29 -1.50
C LYS A 183 16.29 15.36 -1.09
N HIS A 184 16.04 14.48 -0.11
CA HIS A 184 17.02 13.45 0.25
C HIS A 184 17.16 12.43 -0.87
N ALA A 185 18.37 11.97 -1.11
CA ALA A 185 18.61 10.86 -2.02
C ALA A 185 17.95 9.60 -1.45
N VAL A 186 16.98 9.06 -2.16
CA VAL A 186 16.27 7.82 -1.80
C VAL A 186 16.19 6.90 -3.00
N GLY A 187 16.29 5.62 -2.75
CA GLY A 187 16.12 4.58 -3.75
C GLY A 187 14.65 4.40 -4.20
N PRO A 188 14.44 3.48 -5.13
CA PRO A 188 13.11 3.17 -5.63
C PRO A 188 12.27 2.44 -4.58
N ARG A 189 10.95 2.69 -4.61
CA ARG A 189 9.95 2.09 -3.72
C ARG A 189 8.72 1.64 -4.50
N ILE A 190 8.17 0.50 -4.15
CA ILE A 190 6.87 0.05 -4.63
C ILE A 190 5.91 -0.03 -3.44
N SER A 191 4.68 0.46 -3.63
CA SER A 191 3.58 0.18 -2.71
C SER A 191 2.50 -0.64 -3.40
N LEU A 192 1.96 -1.63 -2.67
CA LEU A 192 0.86 -2.47 -3.10
C LEU A 192 -0.32 -2.20 -2.17
N ALA A 193 -1.40 -1.64 -2.71
CA ALA A 193 -2.58 -1.29 -1.93
C ALA A 193 -3.73 -2.26 -2.27
N PHE A 194 -4.04 -3.14 -1.33
CA PHE A 194 -5.08 -4.15 -1.41
C PHE A 194 -6.42 -3.57 -0.99
N ARG A 195 -7.48 -3.88 -1.73
CA ARG A 195 -8.83 -3.35 -1.54
C ARG A 195 -9.88 -4.40 -1.83
N VAL A 196 -11.01 -4.29 -1.13
CA VAL A 196 -12.23 -5.00 -1.50
C VAL A 196 -13.07 -4.06 -2.36
N ARG A 197 -13.23 -4.41 -3.63
CA ARG A 197 -14.03 -3.65 -4.61
C ARG A 197 -15.22 -4.47 -5.05
N PRO A 198 -16.34 -3.84 -5.39
CA PRO A 198 -17.45 -4.54 -6.02
C PRO A 198 -17.01 -5.18 -7.33
N PRO A 199 -17.63 -6.27 -7.75
CA PRO A 199 -17.46 -6.79 -9.12
C PRO A 199 -17.66 -5.65 -10.12
N LYS A 200 -16.88 -5.66 -11.21
CA LYS A 200 -17.21 -4.76 -12.33
C LYS A 200 -18.61 -5.14 -12.81
N ASP A 201 -19.52 -4.19 -12.84
CA ASP A 201 -20.78 -4.39 -13.52
C ASP A 201 -20.46 -4.83 -14.95
N THR A 202 -20.69 -6.09 -15.24
CA THR A 202 -20.77 -6.59 -16.61
C THR A 202 -22.10 -6.05 -17.14
N GLY A 203 -22.14 -4.74 -17.45
CA GLY A 203 -23.28 -4.12 -18.07
C GLY A 203 -23.62 -4.86 -19.35
N TRP A 204 -24.85 -5.28 -19.41
CA TRP A 204 -25.52 -5.83 -20.61
C TRP A 204 -25.60 -4.76 -21.69
#